data_c8cab990cc8474c5f57a76cd755dacbc
#
_entry.id   c8cab990cc8474c5f57a76cd755dacbc
#
_cell.length_a   1.000
_cell.length_b   1.000
_cell.length_c   1.000
_cell.angle_alpha   90.00
_cell.angle_beta   90.00
_cell.angle_gamma   90.00
#
_symmetry.space_group_name_H-M   'P 1'
#
loop_
_entity.id
_entity.type
_entity.pdbx_description
1 polymer ?
#
loop_
_entity_poly.entity_id
_entity_poly.type
_entity_poly.pdbx_seq_one_letter_code
_entity_poly.pdbx_strand_id
1 'polypeptide(L)'
;MSVAKVDDNRKVTTHRLIEMKQRGEKISMLTAYDYSMAKLIDQAGMDVILVGDSASNVMAGNVTTLPITLDQMIYHGKSVMKAVNRALVVVDLPFGTYQGNSKEALASAIRVMKETHADCIKLEGGAEVRESIERILCAGIPIMGHLGLTPQSINKFGTYTVRAREEAEANKLIEDAHLLEEIGCFALVLEKIPAELAARVASELTIPVIGIGAGGGGDGQVLVMHDMLGINQGFSPRFLRRYANLGEEITRAVQAYIEDVKSQDFPNEKEQY
;
A
#
# COMPACT_ATOMS: atom_id res chain seq x y z
N MET A 1 27.13 -4.46 14.48
CA MET A 1 26.81 -5.86 14.85
C MET A 1 25.69 -6.30 13.90
N SER A 2 25.94 -7.32 13.07
CA SER A 2 24.93 -7.91 12.18
C SER A 2 23.97 -8.72 13.08
N VAL A 3 22.75 -8.23 13.23
CA VAL A 3 21.66 -9.01 13.83
C VAL A 3 21.39 -10.16 12.85
N ALA A 4 21.64 -11.40 13.29
CA ALA A 4 21.30 -12.58 12.52
C ALA A 4 19.80 -12.48 12.16
N LYS A 5 19.46 -12.45 10.85
CA LYS A 5 18.09 -12.64 10.39
C LYS A 5 17.62 -14.00 10.92
N VAL A 6 16.74 -13.99 11.90
CA VAL A 6 15.95 -15.17 12.20
C VAL A 6 15.09 -15.40 10.95
N ASP A 7 15.33 -16.52 10.29
CA ASP A 7 14.57 -16.93 9.09
C ASP A 7 13.16 -17.37 9.56
N ASP A 8 12.33 -16.37 9.86
CA ASP A 8 10.99 -16.57 10.42
C ASP A 8 9.97 -16.62 9.28
N ASN A 9 9.76 -17.81 8.73
CA ASN A 9 8.82 -18.11 7.66
C ASN A 9 7.34 -18.08 8.08
N ARG A 10 7.03 -17.74 9.34
CA ARG A 10 5.65 -17.67 9.79
C ARG A 10 4.90 -16.53 9.12
N LYS A 11 3.61 -16.74 8.85
CA LYS A 11 2.69 -15.69 8.35
C LYS A 11 2.77 -14.45 9.23
N VAL A 12 2.89 -13.29 8.60
CA VAL A 12 2.79 -11.99 9.27
C VAL A 12 1.31 -11.69 9.54
N THR A 13 0.99 -11.34 10.78
CA THR A 13 -0.35 -11.00 11.24
C THR A 13 -0.39 -9.56 11.76
N THR A 14 -1.58 -9.01 11.94
CA THR A 14 -1.76 -7.68 12.55
C THR A 14 -1.09 -7.59 13.92
N HIS A 15 -1.21 -8.64 14.75
CA HIS A 15 -0.56 -8.72 16.06
C HIS A 15 0.97 -8.69 15.95
N ARG A 16 1.53 -9.41 14.98
CA ARG A 16 2.99 -9.42 14.77
C ARG A 16 3.54 -8.05 14.38
N LEU A 17 2.79 -7.24 13.64
CA LEU A 17 3.23 -5.87 13.33
C LEU A 17 3.30 -5.00 14.60
N ILE A 18 2.35 -5.17 15.53
CA ILE A 18 2.40 -4.50 16.84
C ILE A 18 3.62 -4.96 17.65
N GLU A 19 3.91 -6.26 17.67
CA GLU A 19 5.11 -6.78 18.32
C GLU A 19 6.41 -6.25 17.69
N MET A 20 6.47 -6.10 16.36
CA MET A 20 7.61 -5.51 15.65
C MET A 20 7.86 -4.08 16.13
N LYS A 21 6.81 -3.25 16.20
CA LYS A 21 6.90 -1.90 16.77
C LYS A 21 7.44 -1.91 18.19
N GLN A 22 6.89 -2.76 19.07
CA GLN A 22 7.33 -2.87 20.48
C GLN A 22 8.81 -3.25 20.61
N ARG A 23 9.35 -4.04 19.66
CA ARG A 23 10.76 -4.40 19.60
C ARG A 23 11.64 -3.39 18.86
N GLY A 24 11.06 -2.31 18.30
CA GLY A 24 11.78 -1.34 17.48
C GLY A 24 12.20 -1.88 16.11
N GLU A 25 11.62 -3.00 15.66
CA GLU A 25 11.84 -3.57 14.33
C GLU A 25 11.07 -2.77 13.28
N LYS A 26 11.74 -2.42 12.18
CA LYS A 26 11.10 -1.67 11.11
C LYS A 26 10.29 -2.59 10.20
N ILE A 27 9.10 -2.12 9.83
CA ILE A 27 8.14 -2.83 8.98
C ILE A 27 8.36 -2.41 7.53
N SER A 28 8.60 -3.38 6.66
CA SER A 28 8.69 -3.17 5.23
C SER A 28 7.33 -3.41 4.56
N MET A 29 6.89 -2.45 3.75
CA MET A 29 5.62 -2.55 3.02
C MET A 29 5.81 -2.13 1.57
N LEU A 30 5.19 -2.84 0.63
CA LEU A 30 5.26 -2.54 -0.79
C LEU A 30 3.93 -2.87 -1.46
N THR A 31 3.54 -2.12 -2.49
CA THR A 31 2.35 -2.49 -3.27
C THR A 31 2.60 -3.68 -4.18
N ALA A 32 1.56 -4.45 -4.47
CA ALA A 32 1.51 -5.42 -5.56
C ALA A 32 0.09 -5.55 -6.10
N TYR A 33 -0.05 -5.92 -7.38
CA TYR A 33 -1.35 -5.91 -8.06
C TYR A 33 -1.62 -7.19 -8.87
N ASP A 34 -0.65 -8.07 -9.00
CA ASP A 34 -0.75 -9.32 -9.74
C ASP A 34 -0.01 -10.47 -9.06
N TYR A 35 -0.27 -11.68 -9.55
CA TYR A 35 0.30 -12.92 -9.01
C TYR A 35 1.83 -12.97 -9.08
N SER A 36 2.41 -12.63 -10.24
CA SER A 36 3.84 -12.82 -10.49
C SER A 36 4.69 -11.91 -9.63
N MET A 37 4.33 -10.62 -9.58
CA MET A 37 5.03 -9.62 -8.77
C MET A 37 4.84 -9.87 -7.29
N ALA A 38 3.60 -10.20 -6.84
CA ALA A 38 3.34 -10.53 -5.44
C ALA A 38 4.17 -11.73 -4.97
N LYS A 39 4.33 -12.76 -5.81
CA LYS A 39 5.17 -13.93 -5.51
C LYS A 39 6.63 -13.55 -5.30
N LEU A 40 7.20 -12.72 -6.16
CA LEU A 40 8.58 -12.25 -6.03
C LEU A 40 8.79 -11.40 -4.78
N ILE A 41 7.84 -10.52 -4.49
CA ILE A 41 7.87 -9.63 -3.31
C ILE A 41 7.76 -10.45 -2.01
N ASP A 42 6.86 -11.43 -1.94
CA ASP A 42 6.71 -12.31 -0.78
C ASP A 42 7.97 -13.17 -0.54
N GLN A 43 8.53 -13.74 -1.62
CA GLN A 43 9.79 -14.49 -1.58
C GLN A 43 10.99 -13.64 -1.15
N ALA A 44 10.98 -12.34 -1.44
CA ALA A 44 12.00 -11.41 -0.99
C ALA A 44 11.91 -11.12 0.54
N GLY A 45 10.85 -11.58 1.21
CA GLY A 45 10.69 -11.44 2.66
C GLY A 45 9.99 -10.15 3.08
N MET A 46 9.16 -9.54 2.22
CA MET A 46 8.36 -8.38 2.56
C MET A 46 7.41 -8.67 3.73
N ASP A 47 7.24 -7.72 4.66
CA ASP A 47 6.36 -7.92 5.81
C ASP A 47 4.89 -7.67 5.47
N VAL A 48 4.62 -6.64 4.67
CA VAL A 48 3.26 -6.26 4.26
C VAL A 48 3.19 -6.03 2.77
N ILE A 49 2.19 -6.59 2.12
CA ILE A 49 1.86 -6.33 0.71
C ILE A 49 0.53 -5.57 0.65
N LEU A 50 0.56 -4.41 -0.01
CA LEU A 50 -0.62 -3.57 -0.21
C LEU A 50 -1.17 -3.76 -1.62
N VAL A 51 -2.40 -4.19 -1.73
CA VAL A 51 -3.19 -4.04 -2.95
C VAL A 51 -3.82 -2.66 -2.90
N GLY A 52 -3.04 -1.67 -3.36
CA GLY A 52 -3.40 -0.26 -3.27
C GLY A 52 -4.34 0.19 -4.38
N ASP A 53 -5.20 1.19 -4.13
CA ASP A 53 -6.01 1.85 -5.16
C ASP A 53 -5.15 2.63 -6.18
N SER A 54 -3.85 2.82 -5.89
CA SER A 54 -2.82 3.23 -6.85
C SER A 54 -2.72 2.31 -8.09
N ALA A 55 -3.34 1.10 -8.05
CA ALA A 55 -3.60 0.30 -9.25
C ALA A 55 -4.32 1.09 -10.35
N SER A 56 -5.19 2.03 -9.97
CA SER A 56 -5.82 2.96 -10.92
C SER A 56 -4.80 3.69 -11.78
N ASN A 57 -3.70 4.14 -11.18
CA ASN A 57 -2.65 4.88 -11.89
C ASN A 57 -1.71 3.93 -12.65
N VAL A 58 -1.10 2.96 -11.95
CA VAL A 58 0.01 2.17 -12.50
C VAL A 58 -0.40 0.95 -13.30
N MET A 59 -1.64 0.46 -13.14
CA MET A 59 -2.16 -0.69 -13.89
C MET A 59 -3.18 -0.25 -14.96
N ALA A 60 -4.06 0.73 -14.65
CA ALA A 60 -5.10 1.18 -15.56
C ALA A 60 -4.76 2.50 -16.29
N GLY A 61 -3.66 3.20 -15.91
CA GLY A 61 -3.22 4.44 -16.57
C GLY A 61 -4.08 5.66 -16.28
N ASN A 62 -4.91 5.63 -15.24
CA ASN A 62 -5.72 6.77 -14.85
C ASN A 62 -4.88 7.85 -14.16
N VAL A 63 -5.31 9.11 -14.25
CA VAL A 63 -4.62 10.26 -13.64
C VAL A 63 -4.72 10.25 -12.11
N THR A 64 -5.81 9.70 -11.57
CA THR A 64 -6.10 9.64 -10.12
C THR A 64 -6.49 8.23 -9.69
N THR A 65 -6.56 8.00 -8.37
CA THR A 65 -7.05 6.73 -7.82
C THR A 65 -8.58 6.60 -7.87
N LEU A 66 -9.31 7.69 -8.13
CA LEU A 66 -10.78 7.74 -8.05
C LEU A 66 -11.53 6.77 -8.98
N PRO A 67 -11.08 6.52 -10.23
CA PRO A 67 -11.84 5.69 -11.16
C PRO A 67 -11.87 4.20 -10.85
N ILE A 68 -10.92 3.68 -10.05
CA ILE A 68 -10.84 2.23 -9.80
C ILE A 68 -12.07 1.75 -9.03
N THR A 69 -12.64 0.65 -9.48
CA THR A 69 -13.85 0.07 -8.88
C THR A 69 -13.52 -0.98 -7.83
N LEU A 70 -14.51 -1.29 -6.98
CA LEU A 70 -14.40 -2.38 -6.01
C LEU A 70 -14.12 -3.73 -6.69
N ASP A 71 -14.75 -4.02 -7.84
CA ASP A 71 -14.54 -5.25 -8.58
C ASP A 71 -13.12 -5.38 -9.11
N GLN A 72 -12.51 -4.27 -9.56
CA GLN A 72 -11.11 -4.23 -9.99
C GLN A 72 -10.18 -4.47 -8.79
N MET A 73 -10.44 -3.83 -7.64
CA MET A 73 -9.67 -4.07 -6.42
C MET A 73 -9.77 -5.53 -5.96
N ILE A 74 -10.96 -6.13 -6.04
CA ILE A 74 -11.16 -7.55 -5.75
C ILE A 74 -10.38 -8.43 -6.74
N TYR A 75 -10.36 -8.09 -8.03
CA TYR A 75 -9.58 -8.83 -9.04
C TYR A 75 -8.08 -8.82 -8.69
N HIS A 76 -7.52 -7.66 -8.38
CA HIS A 76 -6.12 -7.53 -7.95
C HIS A 76 -5.86 -8.27 -6.64
N GLY A 77 -6.75 -8.13 -5.65
CA GLY A 77 -6.65 -8.83 -4.37
C GLY A 77 -6.63 -10.35 -4.52
N LYS A 78 -7.52 -10.91 -5.34
CA LYS A 78 -7.54 -12.36 -5.68
C LYS A 78 -6.22 -12.82 -6.30
N SER A 79 -5.65 -12.01 -7.19
CA SER A 79 -4.40 -12.33 -7.87
C SER A 79 -3.22 -12.36 -6.90
N VAL A 80 -3.13 -11.36 -6.04
CA VAL A 80 -2.07 -11.24 -5.01
C VAL A 80 -2.18 -12.36 -3.97
N MET A 81 -3.38 -12.60 -3.43
CA MET A 81 -3.58 -13.62 -2.39
C MET A 81 -3.22 -15.03 -2.82
N LYS A 82 -3.33 -15.37 -4.09
CA LYS A 82 -2.89 -16.68 -4.62
C LYS A 82 -1.37 -16.87 -4.58
N ALA A 83 -0.61 -15.78 -4.50
CA ALA A 83 0.85 -15.79 -4.58
C ALA A 83 1.55 -15.68 -3.22
N VAL A 84 0.86 -15.11 -2.22
CA VAL A 84 1.47 -14.72 -0.95
C VAL A 84 1.28 -15.80 0.10
N ASN A 85 2.37 -16.17 0.76
CA ASN A 85 2.37 -17.15 1.84
C ASN A 85 2.72 -16.54 3.21
N ARG A 86 3.66 -15.57 3.22
CA ARG A 86 4.22 -14.99 4.46
C ARG A 86 3.68 -13.59 4.76
N ALA A 87 3.73 -12.66 3.82
CA ALA A 87 3.39 -11.26 4.05
C ALA A 87 1.93 -11.08 4.47
N LEU A 88 1.66 -10.11 5.35
CA LEU A 88 0.30 -9.63 5.60
C LEU A 88 -0.22 -8.93 4.34
N VAL A 89 -1.41 -9.27 3.88
CA VAL A 89 -2.02 -8.63 2.70
C VAL A 89 -3.13 -7.68 3.11
N VAL A 90 -2.96 -6.42 2.73
CA VAL A 90 -3.91 -5.33 2.92
C VAL A 90 -4.54 -4.98 1.58
N VAL A 91 -5.86 -4.83 1.51
CA VAL A 91 -6.57 -4.37 0.30
C VAL A 91 -7.26 -3.04 0.56
N ASP A 92 -7.04 -2.06 -0.30
CA ASP A 92 -7.72 -0.77 -0.20
C ASP A 92 -9.19 -0.88 -0.55
N LEU A 93 -10.03 -0.20 0.24
CA LEU A 93 -11.37 0.17 -0.20
C LEU A 93 -11.27 1.38 -1.13
N PRO A 94 -11.72 1.26 -2.40
CA PRO A 94 -11.63 2.37 -3.34
C PRO A 94 -12.65 3.47 -3.02
N PHE A 95 -12.40 4.65 -3.58
CA PHE A 95 -13.29 5.81 -3.45
C PHE A 95 -14.75 5.47 -3.77
N GLY A 96 -15.67 5.99 -2.96
CA GLY A 96 -17.11 5.81 -3.12
C GLY A 96 -17.67 4.54 -2.44
N THR A 97 -16.82 3.68 -1.86
CA THR A 97 -17.27 2.42 -1.26
C THR A 97 -17.45 2.47 0.26
N TYR A 98 -17.03 3.55 0.91
CA TYR A 98 -17.12 3.69 2.38
C TYR A 98 -17.45 5.10 2.87
N GLN A 99 -17.39 6.12 2.00
CA GLN A 99 -17.64 7.51 2.37
C GLN A 99 -19.15 7.84 2.46
N GLY A 100 -20.01 7.07 1.77
CA GLY A 100 -21.43 7.36 1.68
C GLY A 100 -22.20 7.04 2.97
N ASN A 101 -22.06 5.82 3.45
CA ASN A 101 -22.67 5.39 4.71
C ASN A 101 -22.00 4.09 5.23
N SER A 102 -22.16 3.82 6.52
CA SER A 102 -21.53 2.70 7.22
C SER A 102 -22.02 1.31 6.78
N LYS A 103 -23.25 1.18 6.27
CA LYS A 103 -23.79 -0.10 5.78
C LYS A 103 -23.16 -0.50 4.46
N GLU A 104 -23.00 0.45 3.53
CA GLU A 104 -22.31 0.22 2.25
C GLU A 104 -20.82 -0.03 2.48
N ALA A 105 -20.20 0.69 3.41
CA ALA A 105 -18.83 0.44 3.83
C ALA A 105 -18.60 -0.99 4.30
N LEU A 106 -19.47 -1.49 5.19
CA LEU A 106 -19.42 -2.87 5.67
C LEU A 106 -19.66 -3.87 4.55
N ALA A 107 -20.64 -3.64 3.66
CA ALA A 107 -20.91 -4.52 2.53
C ALA A 107 -19.69 -4.63 1.59
N SER A 108 -19.04 -3.50 1.30
CA SER A 108 -17.82 -3.44 0.50
C SER A 108 -16.66 -4.19 1.16
N ALA A 109 -16.44 -3.98 2.45
CA ALA A 109 -15.41 -4.67 3.24
C ALA A 109 -15.65 -6.18 3.27
N ILE A 110 -16.89 -6.63 3.50
CA ILE A 110 -17.25 -8.05 3.48
C ILE A 110 -16.95 -8.67 2.10
N ARG A 111 -17.27 -7.98 1.00
CA ARG A 111 -16.95 -8.46 -0.35
C ARG A 111 -15.45 -8.64 -0.53
N VAL A 112 -14.65 -7.65 -0.16
CA VAL A 112 -13.18 -7.76 -0.23
C VAL A 112 -12.71 -8.98 0.55
N MET A 113 -13.06 -9.11 1.83
CA MET A 113 -12.60 -10.21 2.68
C MET A 113 -13.03 -11.58 2.15
N LYS A 114 -14.30 -11.74 1.77
CA LYS A 114 -14.83 -13.04 1.30
C LYS A 114 -14.33 -13.44 -0.08
N GLU A 115 -14.17 -12.48 -0.98
CA GLU A 115 -13.83 -12.78 -2.36
C GLU A 115 -12.32 -12.87 -2.58
N THR A 116 -11.51 -12.12 -1.82
CA THR A 116 -10.05 -12.13 -1.97
C THR A 116 -9.35 -13.04 -0.98
N HIS A 117 -9.93 -13.27 0.21
CA HIS A 117 -9.28 -13.87 1.38
C HIS A 117 -8.12 -13.04 1.95
N ALA A 118 -8.12 -11.72 1.72
CA ALA A 118 -7.13 -10.80 2.29
C ALA A 118 -7.16 -10.82 3.83
N ASP A 119 -6.07 -10.41 4.45
CA ASP A 119 -5.94 -10.42 5.92
C ASP A 119 -6.65 -9.22 6.56
N CYS A 120 -6.68 -8.07 5.87
CA CYS A 120 -7.25 -6.82 6.34
C CYS A 120 -7.52 -5.84 5.19
N ILE A 121 -8.14 -4.72 5.51
CA ILE A 121 -8.41 -3.63 4.55
C ILE A 121 -7.72 -2.33 4.98
N LYS A 122 -7.56 -1.39 4.02
CA LYS A 122 -7.17 -0.01 4.30
C LYS A 122 -8.22 0.96 3.75
N LEU A 123 -8.40 2.08 4.42
CA LEU A 123 -9.23 3.19 3.96
C LEU A 123 -8.66 4.53 4.44
N GLU A 124 -9.08 5.61 3.78
CA GLU A 124 -8.57 6.96 3.97
C GLU A 124 -9.56 7.82 4.77
N GLY A 125 -9.02 8.64 5.68
CA GLY A 125 -9.76 9.59 6.49
C GLY A 125 -9.74 9.28 7.97
N GLY A 126 -10.16 10.25 8.76
CA GLY A 126 -10.26 10.19 10.23
C GLY A 126 -11.71 10.29 10.71
N ALA A 127 -12.01 11.32 11.48
CA ALA A 127 -13.33 11.53 12.10
C ALA A 127 -14.48 11.51 11.10
N GLU A 128 -14.28 11.96 9.86
CA GLU A 128 -15.29 12.00 8.81
C GLU A 128 -15.79 10.63 8.33
N VAL A 129 -15.00 9.57 8.55
CA VAL A 129 -15.36 8.19 8.18
C VAL A 129 -15.46 7.26 9.41
N ARG A 130 -15.46 7.83 10.62
CA ARG A 130 -15.48 7.11 11.90
C ARG A 130 -16.56 6.03 11.93
N GLU A 131 -17.82 6.37 11.61
CA GLU A 131 -18.94 5.43 11.66
C GLU A 131 -18.72 4.21 10.74
N SER A 132 -18.14 4.43 9.57
CA SER A 132 -17.81 3.35 8.65
C SER A 132 -16.72 2.43 9.21
N ILE A 133 -15.68 3.01 9.82
CA ILE A 133 -14.59 2.26 10.45
C ILE A 133 -15.12 1.42 11.62
N GLU A 134 -15.84 2.04 12.56
CA GLU A 134 -16.41 1.35 13.70
C GLU A 134 -17.32 0.19 13.28
N ARG A 135 -18.14 0.41 12.24
CA ARG A 135 -19.05 -0.61 11.72
C ARG A 135 -18.33 -1.81 11.15
N ILE A 136 -17.23 -1.59 10.42
CA ILE A 136 -16.41 -2.64 9.84
C ILE A 136 -15.64 -3.39 10.93
N LEU A 137 -15.04 -2.68 11.89
CA LEU A 137 -14.32 -3.27 13.02
C LEU A 137 -15.23 -4.14 13.89
N CYS A 138 -16.48 -3.70 14.15
CA CYS A 138 -17.50 -4.50 14.85
C CYS A 138 -17.83 -5.83 14.16
N ALA A 139 -17.63 -5.92 12.85
CA ALA A 139 -17.80 -7.17 12.10
C ALA A 139 -16.55 -8.09 12.15
N GLY A 140 -15.49 -7.69 12.86
CA GLY A 140 -14.26 -8.46 13.03
C GLY A 140 -13.28 -8.30 11.87
N ILE A 141 -13.40 -7.28 11.02
CA ILE A 141 -12.49 -7.01 9.90
C ILE A 141 -11.43 -6.01 10.36
N PRO A 142 -10.12 -6.38 10.35
CA PRO A 142 -9.06 -5.47 10.77
C PRO A 142 -8.88 -4.32 9.76
N ILE A 143 -8.63 -3.10 10.28
CA ILE A 143 -8.46 -1.90 9.46
C ILE A 143 -7.10 -1.26 9.71
N MET A 144 -6.42 -0.91 8.62
CA MET A 144 -5.31 0.04 8.56
C MET A 144 -5.86 1.41 8.17
N GLY A 145 -5.66 2.42 8.99
CA GLY A 145 -6.04 3.81 8.67
C GLY A 145 -5.06 4.47 7.72
N HIS A 146 -5.45 5.60 7.11
CA HIS A 146 -4.58 6.39 6.25
C HIS A 146 -4.90 7.89 6.38
N LEU A 147 -3.91 8.68 6.81
CA LEU A 147 -4.01 10.13 7.04
C LEU A 147 -2.88 10.89 6.31
N GLY A 148 -3.02 12.21 6.28
CA GLY A 148 -2.12 13.12 5.60
C GLY A 148 -2.61 13.44 4.19
N LEU A 149 -1.77 13.24 3.17
CA LEU A 149 -2.25 13.27 1.80
C LEU A 149 -3.02 11.98 1.54
N THR A 150 -4.32 12.11 1.34
CA THR A 150 -5.19 11.00 0.97
C THR A 150 -5.56 11.15 -0.51
N PRO A 151 -5.01 10.29 -1.41
CA PRO A 151 -5.24 10.41 -2.86
C PRO A 151 -6.71 10.42 -3.28
N GLN A 152 -7.57 9.73 -2.54
CA GLN A 152 -9.02 9.75 -2.78
C GLN A 152 -9.65 11.14 -2.52
N SER A 153 -8.99 12.01 -1.78
CA SER A 153 -9.41 13.39 -1.53
C SER A 153 -8.75 14.41 -2.46
N ILE A 154 -8.10 13.99 -3.54
CA ILE A 154 -7.29 14.86 -4.41
C ILE A 154 -8.06 16.06 -4.97
N ASN A 155 -9.33 15.88 -5.31
CA ASN A 155 -10.17 16.98 -5.81
C ASN A 155 -10.46 18.04 -4.73
N LYS A 156 -10.54 17.63 -3.45
CA LYS A 156 -10.66 18.54 -2.31
C LYS A 156 -9.36 19.30 -2.06
N PHE A 157 -8.22 18.64 -2.20
CA PHE A 157 -6.92 19.24 -1.98
C PHE A 157 -6.43 20.09 -3.16
N GLY A 158 -6.82 19.74 -4.38
CA GLY A 158 -6.43 20.41 -5.62
C GLY A 158 -4.97 20.19 -6.03
N THR A 159 -4.14 19.63 -5.14
CA THR A 159 -2.72 19.39 -5.38
C THR A 159 -2.19 18.18 -4.59
N TYR A 160 -1.06 17.62 -5.04
CA TYR A 160 -0.30 16.60 -4.30
C TYR A 160 0.80 17.20 -3.39
N THR A 161 0.58 18.39 -2.83
CA THR A 161 1.55 19.03 -1.91
C THR A 161 1.59 18.36 -0.54
N VAL A 162 2.65 18.61 0.22
CA VAL A 162 2.79 18.15 1.62
C VAL A 162 1.67 18.72 2.46
N ARG A 163 0.96 17.86 3.20
CA ARG A 163 -0.16 18.19 4.09
C ARG A 163 0.31 18.47 5.51
N ALA A 164 -0.59 18.98 6.34
CA ALA A 164 -0.37 19.21 7.77
C ALA A 164 0.89 20.06 8.08
N ARG A 165 1.14 21.07 7.27
CA ARG A 165 2.18 22.09 7.54
C ARG A 165 1.67 23.18 8.48
N GLU A 166 0.41 23.53 8.36
CA GLU A 166 -0.23 24.52 9.21
C GLU A 166 -0.67 23.86 10.51
N GLU A 167 -0.57 24.60 11.61
CA GLU A 167 -0.81 24.09 12.97
C GLU A 167 -2.20 23.47 13.12
N ALA A 168 -3.23 24.10 12.56
CA ALA A 168 -4.60 23.59 12.64
C ALA A 168 -4.76 22.24 11.94
N GLU A 169 -4.12 22.05 10.76
CA GLU A 169 -4.15 20.78 10.04
C GLU A 169 -3.30 19.71 10.73
N ALA A 170 -2.16 20.10 11.31
CA ALA A 170 -1.31 19.21 12.10
C ALA A 170 -2.04 18.70 13.36
N ASN A 171 -2.71 19.59 14.10
CA ASN A 171 -3.49 19.20 15.28
C ASN A 171 -4.64 18.27 14.91
N LYS A 172 -5.38 18.57 13.84
CA LYS A 172 -6.43 17.67 13.36
C LYS A 172 -5.88 16.29 12.99
N LEU A 173 -4.72 16.22 12.32
CA LEU A 173 -4.10 14.94 11.97
C LEU A 173 -3.74 14.13 13.21
N ILE A 174 -3.22 14.76 14.26
CA ILE A 174 -2.90 14.11 15.55
C ILE A 174 -4.19 13.59 16.21
N GLU A 175 -5.24 14.41 16.26
CA GLU A 175 -6.54 14.02 16.82
C GLU A 175 -7.14 12.84 16.06
N ASP A 176 -7.11 12.87 14.72
CA ASP A 176 -7.59 11.77 13.89
C ASP A 176 -6.74 10.49 14.08
N ALA A 177 -5.42 10.62 14.26
CA ALA A 177 -4.55 9.47 14.49
C ALA A 177 -4.86 8.76 15.82
N HIS A 178 -5.05 9.52 16.90
CA HIS A 178 -5.49 8.99 18.18
C HIS A 178 -6.90 8.39 18.11
N LEU A 179 -7.83 9.03 17.40
CA LEU A 179 -9.17 8.51 17.18
C LEU A 179 -9.12 7.14 16.48
N LEU A 180 -8.30 7.00 15.41
CA LEU A 180 -8.19 5.74 14.68
C LEU A 180 -7.64 4.61 15.55
N GLU A 181 -6.67 4.91 16.42
CA GLU A 181 -6.18 3.95 17.40
C GLU A 181 -7.25 3.59 18.43
N GLU A 182 -7.94 4.59 19.00
CA GLU A 182 -8.98 4.40 20.02
C GLU A 182 -10.13 3.49 19.53
N ILE A 183 -10.58 3.69 18.30
CA ILE A 183 -11.65 2.88 17.71
C ILE A 183 -11.20 1.50 17.24
N GLY A 184 -9.87 1.20 17.26
CA GLY A 184 -9.34 -0.16 17.08
C GLY A 184 -8.67 -0.43 15.73
N CYS A 185 -8.25 0.59 14.97
CA CYS A 185 -7.36 0.37 13.83
C CYS A 185 -6.05 -0.26 14.31
N PHE A 186 -5.53 -1.25 13.59
CA PHE A 186 -4.31 -1.97 14.01
C PHE A 186 -3.02 -1.30 13.54
N ALA A 187 -3.08 -0.41 12.57
CA ALA A 187 -1.96 0.34 12.00
C ALA A 187 -2.45 1.61 11.29
N LEU A 188 -1.53 2.54 11.04
CA LEU A 188 -1.79 3.81 10.38
C LEU A 188 -0.75 4.08 9.29
N VAL A 189 -1.20 4.48 8.09
CA VAL A 189 -0.35 5.06 7.06
C VAL A 189 -0.36 6.57 7.20
N LEU A 190 0.81 7.20 7.13
CA LEU A 190 0.99 8.66 7.06
C LEU A 190 1.64 9.02 5.74
N GLU A 191 0.93 9.74 4.89
CA GLU A 191 1.42 10.12 3.58
C GLU A 191 1.70 11.61 3.47
N LYS A 192 2.92 11.92 3.00
CA LYS A 192 3.32 13.26 2.52
C LYS A 192 3.02 14.38 3.51
N ILE A 193 3.51 14.19 4.75
CA ILE A 193 3.46 15.14 5.86
C ILE A 193 4.88 15.49 6.35
N PRO A 194 5.07 16.55 7.17
CA PRO A 194 6.36 16.85 7.77
C PRO A 194 6.92 15.67 8.58
N ALA A 195 8.23 15.40 8.42
CA ALA A 195 8.89 14.27 9.06
C ALA A 195 8.83 14.32 10.60
N GLU A 196 8.92 15.51 11.18
CA GLU A 196 8.83 15.71 12.63
C GLU A 196 7.43 15.38 13.16
N LEU A 197 6.38 15.78 12.42
CA LEU A 197 5.00 15.45 12.76
C LEU A 197 4.76 13.94 12.69
N ALA A 198 5.26 13.28 11.65
CA ALA A 198 5.14 11.82 11.53
C ALA A 198 5.86 11.07 12.66
N ALA A 199 7.06 11.54 13.04
CA ALA A 199 7.81 10.97 14.16
C ALA A 199 7.09 11.16 15.49
N ARG A 200 6.48 12.34 15.70
CA ARG A 200 5.66 12.63 16.88
C ARG A 200 4.47 11.68 16.96
N VAL A 201 3.65 11.58 15.91
CA VAL A 201 2.50 10.67 15.87
C VAL A 201 2.94 9.23 16.12
N ALA A 202 4.02 8.76 15.48
CA ALA A 202 4.53 7.42 15.70
C ALA A 202 4.97 7.14 17.14
N SER A 203 5.47 8.16 17.84
CA SER A 203 5.86 8.04 19.26
C SER A 203 4.68 8.07 20.23
N GLU A 204 3.59 8.73 19.86
CA GLU A 204 2.38 8.84 20.70
C GLU A 204 1.46 7.64 20.58
N LEU A 205 1.43 6.94 19.42
CA LEU A 205 0.58 5.78 19.18
C LEU A 205 1.25 4.47 19.60
N THR A 206 0.46 3.48 20.00
CA THR A 206 0.91 2.09 20.26
C THR A 206 0.84 1.21 19.01
N ILE A 207 -0.03 1.55 18.07
CA ILE A 207 -0.14 0.86 16.77
C ILE A 207 0.98 1.26 15.82
N PRO A 208 1.38 0.38 14.88
CA PRO A 208 2.39 0.70 13.86
C PRO A 208 2.02 1.88 12.96
N VAL A 209 2.96 2.78 12.74
CA VAL A 209 2.84 3.91 11.82
C VAL A 209 3.78 3.74 10.64
N ILE A 210 3.21 3.61 9.44
CA ILE A 210 3.91 3.37 8.18
C ILE A 210 3.95 4.66 7.37
N GLY A 211 5.14 5.12 7.00
CA GLY A 211 5.32 6.37 6.26
C GLY A 211 5.44 6.18 4.75
N ILE A 212 4.94 7.15 4.00
CA ILE A 212 5.30 7.38 2.60
C ILE A 212 5.45 8.89 2.36
N GLY A 213 6.67 9.33 2.06
CA GLY A 213 6.94 10.77 1.98
C GLY A 213 6.76 11.53 3.30
N ALA A 214 6.88 10.83 4.43
CA ALA A 214 6.67 11.34 5.79
C ALA A 214 7.93 11.22 6.67
N GLY A 215 9.11 11.11 6.06
CA GLY A 215 10.37 10.94 6.77
C GLY A 215 10.59 9.53 7.32
N GLY A 216 11.69 9.36 8.09
CA GLY A 216 12.13 8.05 8.61
C GLY A 216 11.75 7.77 10.06
N GLY A 217 10.98 8.64 10.72
CA GLY A 217 10.64 8.54 12.15
C GLY A 217 9.52 7.54 12.47
N GLY A 218 8.82 7.02 11.47
CA GLY A 218 7.77 5.99 11.65
C GLY A 218 8.32 4.60 11.90
N ASP A 219 7.42 3.66 12.12
CA ASP A 219 7.73 2.24 12.40
C ASP A 219 8.01 1.43 11.13
N GLY A 220 7.61 1.94 9.97
CA GLY A 220 7.85 1.31 8.67
C GLY A 220 7.72 2.29 7.51
N GLN A 221 7.91 1.76 6.29
CA GLN A 221 7.80 2.53 5.04
C GLN A 221 7.03 1.73 4.00
N VAL A 222 6.24 2.44 3.18
CA VAL A 222 5.60 1.89 1.98
C VAL A 222 6.00 2.66 0.74
N LEU A 223 6.13 1.97 -0.39
CA LEU A 223 6.29 2.55 -1.73
C LEU A 223 5.36 1.84 -2.71
N VAL A 224 5.07 2.52 -3.81
CA VAL A 224 4.45 1.91 -4.99
C VAL A 224 5.54 1.12 -5.74
N MET A 225 5.29 -0.17 -5.97
CA MET A 225 6.26 -1.08 -6.59
C MET A 225 6.77 -0.57 -7.94
N HIS A 226 5.88 -0.10 -8.80
CA HIS A 226 6.23 0.40 -10.14
C HIS A 226 7.18 1.59 -10.08
N ASP A 227 7.01 2.46 -9.08
CA ASP A 227 7.89 3.60 -8.87
C ASP A 227 9.23 3.17 -8.32
N MET A 228 9.24 2.30 -7.31
CA MET A 228 10.45 1.79 -6.67
C MET A 228 11.34 1.00 -7.63
N LEU A 229 10.74 0.21 -8.53
CA LEU A 229 11.45 -0.58 -9.53
C LEU A 229 11.76 0.20 -10.82
N GLY A 230 11.37 1.47 -10.93
CA GLY A 230 11.62 2.30 -12.10
C GLY A 230 10.88 1.85 -13.36
N ILE A 231 9.74 1.18 -13.23
CA ILE A 231 8.83 0.88 -14.33
C ILE A 231 8.11 2.16 -14.75
N ASN A 232 7.61 2.93 -13.77
CA ASN A 232 7.03 4.25 -13.99
C ASN A 232 8.14 5.31 -14.07
N GLN A 233 8.52 5.72 -15.28
CA GLN A 233 9.63 6.65 -15.50
C GLN A 233 9.25 8.12 -15.32
N GLY A 234 7.98 8.48 -15.51
CA GLY A 234 7.49 9.86 -15.46
C GLY A 234 7.32 10.44 -14.05
N PHE A 235 7.41 9.61 -12.99
CA PHE A 235 7.16 10.02 -11.62
C PHE A 235 8.43 9.92 -10.77
N SER A 236 8.95 11.06 -10.26
CA SER A 236 10.18 11.11 -9.46
C SER A 236 10.09 12.13 -8.32
N PRO A 237 9.21 11.91 -7.34
CA PRO A 237 9.12 12.79 -6.18
C PRO A 237 10.35 12.65 -5.28
N ARG A 238 10.63 13.67 -4.47
CA ARG A 238 11.81 13.72 -3.56
C ARG A 238 11.91 12.50 -2.63
N PHE A 239 10.78 11.93 -2.20
CA PHE A 239 10.77 10.81 -1.26
C PHE A 239 11.00 9.45 -1.92
N LEU A 240 10.93 9.35 -3.26
CA LEU A 240 11.11 8.11 -3.98
C LEU A 240 12.59 7.78 -4.16
N ARG A 241 13.00 6.61 -3.69
CA ARG A 241 14.26 5.99 -4.07
C ARG A 241 13.97 4.86 -5.05
N ARG A 242 14.59 4.90 -6.22
CA ARG A 242 14.55 3.79 -7.15
C ARG A 242 15.65 2.77 -6.79
N TYR A 243 15.29 1.52 -6.76
CA TYR A 243 16.17 0.39 -6.48
C TYR A 243 16.54 -0.39 -7.75
N ALA A 244 15.81 -0.15 -8.83
CA ALA A 244 16.07 -0.68 -10.17
C ALA A 244 15.60 0.31 -11.23
N ASN A 245 15.90 0.03 -12.51
CA ASN A 245 15.41 0.78 -13.66
C ASN A 245 14.80 -0.18 -14.70
N LEU A 246 13.79 -0.95 -14.25
CA LEU A 246 13.19 -2.00 -15.06
C LEU A 246 12.51 -1.47 -16.33
N GLY A 247 12.05 -0.22 -16.35
CA GLY A 247 11.49 0.38 -17.56
C GLY A 247 12.46 0.38 -18.73
N GLU A 248 13.74 0.75 -18.51
CA GLU A 248 14.78 0.70 -19.54
C GLU A 248 15.16 -0.74 -19.89
N GLU A 249 15.28 -1.62 -18.89
CA GLU A 249 15.65 -3.03 -19.11
C GLU A 249 14.59 -3.76 -19.93
N ILE A 250 13.29 -3.57 -19.60
CA ILE A 250 12.18 -4.14 -20.35
C ILE A 250 12.17 -3.62 -21.78
N THR A 251 12.34 -2.29 -21.96
CA THR A 251 12.38 -1.69 -23.31
C THR A 251 13.50 -2.28 -24.15
N ARG A 252 14.72 -2.40 -23.59
CA ARG A 252 15.86 -2.99 -24.28
C ARG A 252 15.62 -4.46 -24.64
N ALA A 253 15.07 -5.25 -23.72
CA ALA A 253 14.76 -6.65 -23.97
C ALA A 253 13.71 -6.83 -25.08
N VAL A 254 12.67 -5.97 -25.10
CA VAL A 254 11.67 -5.98 -26.17
C VAL A 254 12.28 -5.56 -27.52
N GLN A 255 13.19 -4.58 -27.54
CA GLN A 255 13.90 -4.17 -28.75
C GLN A 255 14.78 -5.30 -29.32
N ALA A 256 15.53 -6.00 -28.46
CA ALA A 256 16.31 -7.17 -28.86
C ALA A 256 15.41 -8.28 -29.45
N TYR A 257 14.32 -8.61 -28.79
CA TYR A 257 13.36 -9.58 -29.33
C TYR A 257 12.79 -9.17 -30.70
N ILE A 258 12.48 -7.88 -30.89
CA ILE A 258 12.00 -7.35 -32.19
C ILE A 258 13.08 -7.53 -33.28
N GLU A 259 14.36 -7.29 -32.94
CA GLU A 259 15.50 -7.45 -33.87
C GLU A 259 15.68 -8.92 -34.26
N ASP A 260 15.67 -9.83 -33.29
CA ASP A 260 15.83 -11.27 -33.51
C ASP A 260 14.71 -11.84 -34.38
N VAL A 261 13.47 -11.44 -34.12
CA VAL A 261 12.31 -11.85 -34.97
C VAL A 261 12.44 -11.33 -36.41
N LYS A 262 12.86 -10.06 -36.59
CA LYS A 262 12.96 -9.45 -37.92
C LYS A 262 14.15 -9.95 -38.71
N SER A 263 15.24 -10.34 -38.04
CA SER A 263 16.43 -10.95 -38.66
C SER A 263 16.26 -12.46 -38.88
N GLN A 264 15.18 -13.08 -38.43
CA GLN A 264 14.95 -14.53 -38.47
C GLN A 264 15.93 -15.33 -37.60
N ASP A 265 16.53 -14.72 -36.59
CA ASP A 265 17.34 -15.40 -35.60
C ASP A 265 16.51 -16.07 -34.51
N PHE A 266 15.28 -15.56 -34.27
CA PHE A 266 14.29 -16.20 -33.38
C PHE A 266 13.00 -16.51 -34.14
N PRO A 267 12.44 -17.77 -34.06
CA PRO A 267 13.05 -18.95 -33.46
C PRO A 267 14.09 -19.56 -34.41
N ASN A 268 15.23 -19.98 -33.86
CA ASN A 268 16.25 -20.73 -34.61
C ASN A 268 16.04 -22.25 -34.49
N GLU A 269 16.91 -23.06 -35.11
CA GLU A 269 16.76 -24.54 -35.15
C GLU A 269 16.67 -25.20 -33.75
N LYS A 270 17.20 -24.58 -32.70
CA LYS A 270 17.15 -25.10 -31.31
C LYS A 270 15.85 -24.79 -30.61
N GLU A 271 15.04 -23.87 -31.13
CA GLU A 271 13.82 -23.37 -30.54
C GLU A 271 12.55 -23.81 -31.31
N GLN A 272 12.72 -24.67 -32.35
CA GLN A 272 11.66 -25.25 -33.16
C GLN A 272 11.31 -26.66 -32.70
N TYR A 273 10.08 -27.07 -32.93
CA TYR A 273 9.56 -28.45 -32.65
C TYR A 273 9.42 -29.24 -33.95
#